data_044661765cea702b49c63a8a9b80da07
#
_entry.id   044661765cea702b49c63a8a9b80da07
#
_cell.length_a   1.000
_cell.length_b   1.000
_cell.length_c   1.000
_cell.angle_alpha   90.00
_cell.angle_beta   90.00
_cell.angle_gamma   90.00
#
_symmetry.space_group_name_H-M   'P 1'
#
loop_
_entity.id
_entity.type
_entity.pdbx_description
1 polymer ?
#
loop_
_entity_poly.entity_id
_entity_poly.type
_entity_poly.pdbx_seq_one_letter_code
_entity_poly.pdbx_strand_id
1 'polypeptide(L)'
;MASLWAGIVRDSVTPALAAFFPRGAYLQLKAINSASSDWTDRLVHDYGLDIAAAHALLGRNAAHAQLIRVNVPSSYGHWIQPGVCYNSIGYYEMPNARIVYREDGQIRSFGIASMISWRGVWYVIHLGAILRSSDSGRIDDPALGQGTSAYSGTC
;
A
#
# COMPACT_ATOMS: atom_id res chain seq x y z
N MET A 1 -4.99 -1.32 -9.15
CA MET A 1 -4.31 -0.05 -8.78
C MET A 1 -5.07 1.21 -9.20
N ALA A 2 -5.91 1.20 -10.24
CA ALA A 2 -6.74 2.36 -10.58
C ALA A 2 -7.67 2.81 -9.42
N SER A 3 -8.22 1.87 -8.66
CA SER A 3 -9.06 2.14 -7.48
C SER A 3 -8.28 2.81 -6.33
N LEU A 4 -7.03 2.39 -6.08
CA LEU A 4 -6.14 3.08 -5.13
C LEU A 4 -5.91 4.53 -5.57
N TRP A 5 -5.54 4.74 -6.83
CA TRP A 5 -5.32 6.09 -7.37
C TRP A 5 -6.57 6.97 -7.27
N ALA A 6 -7.74 6.41 -7.58
CA ALA A 6 -9.00 7.11 -7.42
C ALA A 6 -9.28 7.52 -5.96
N GLY A 7 -8.88 6.70 -5.00
CA GLY A 7 -8.94 7.02 -3.57
C GLY A 7 -8.01 8.16 -3.20
N ILE A 8 -6.76 8.10 -3.64
CA ILE A 8 -5.76 9.15 -3.40
C ILE A 8 -6.21 10.50 -3.97
N VAL A 9 -6.64 10.52 -5.23
CA VAL A 9 -7.10 11.76 -5.88
C VAL A 9 -8.32 12.39 -5.18
N ARG A 10 -9.20 11.57 -4.60
CA ARG A 10 -10.44 12.01 -3.94
C ARG A 10 -10.33 12.18 -2.42
N ASP A 11 -9.17 11.95 -1.84
CA ASP A 11 -8.99 11.86 -0.39
C ASP A 11 -10.04 10.93 0.26
N SER A 12 -10.15 9.71 -0.24
CA SER A 12 -11.20 8.78 0.19
C SER A 12 -10.71 7.33 0.19
N VAL A 13 -10.82 6.68 1.34
CA VAL A 13 -10.48 5.25 1.47
C VAL A 13 -11.46 4.35 0.71
N THR A 14 -12.72 4.76 0.59
CA THR A 14 -13.79 3.93 0.03
C THR A 14 -13.48 3.35 -1.36
N PRO A 15 -13.14 4.15 -2.39
CA PRO A 15 -12.78 3.58 -3.68
C PRO A 15 -11.48 2.78 -3.63
N ALA A 16 -10.55 3.12 -2.72
CA ALA A 16 -9.26 2.47 -2.61
C ALA A 16 -9.33 1.06 -1.98
N LEU A 17 -10.39 0.74 -1.23
CA LEU A 17 -10.56 -0.58 -0.61
C LEU A 17 -10.54 -1.74 -1.62
N ALA A 18 -10.90 -1.50 -2.88
CA ALA A 18 -10.80 -2.53 -3.93
C ALA A 18 -9.35 -2.92 -4.27
N ALA A 19 -8.35 -2.09 -3.96
CA ALA A 19 -6.93 -2.41 -4.09
C ALA A 19 -6.31 -2.89 -2.77
N PHE A 20 -7.02 -2.79 -1.66
CA PHE A 20 -6.55 -3.17 -0.33
C PHE A 20 -6.75 -4.66 -0.09
N PHE A 21 -5.91 -5.28 0.76
CA PHE A 21 -5.98 -6.71 1.04
C PHE A 21 -7.33 -7.09 1.66
N PRO A 22 -8.11 -7.99 1.04
CA PRO A 22 -9.48 -8.24 1.42
C PRO A 22 -9.60 -8.80 2.84
N ARG A 23 -10.59 -8.32 3.62
CA ARG A 23 -10.84 -8.78 4.99
C ARG A 23 -10.97 -10.31 5.08
N GLY A 24 -11.75 -10.92 4.17
CA GLY A 24 -11.94 -12.37 4.17
C GLY A 24 -10.65 -13.16 3.92
N ALA A 25 -9.71 -12.61 3.12
CA ALA A 25 -8.39 -13.18 2.94
C ALA A 25 -7.52 -12.98 4.19
N TYR A 26 -7.58 -11.81 4.81
CA TYR A 26 -6.86 -11.49 6.04
C TYR A 26 -7.23 -12.44 7.19
N LEU A 27 -8.52 -12.71 7.39
CA LEU A 27 -9.01 -13.64 8.42
C LEU A 27 -8.55 -15.09 8.19
N GLN A 28 -8.31 -15.49 6.95
CA GLN A 28 -7.76 -16.81 6.63
C GLN A 28 -6.23 -16.85 6.83
N LEU A 29 -5.57 -15.73 6.60
CA LEU A 29 -4.12 -15.64 6.64
C LEU A 29 -3.60 -15.51 8.07
N LYS A 30 -4.19 -14.65 8.90
CA LYS A 30 -3.66 -14.28 10.22
C LYS A 30 -4.09 -15.24 11.33
N ALA A 31 -3.10 -15.74 12.08
CA ALA A 31 -3.26 -16.58 13.27
C ALA A 31 -3.27 -15.73 14.55
N ILE A 32 -4.09 -14.69 14.59
CA ILE A 32 -4.31 -13.83 15.76
C ILE A 32 -5.77 -13.83 16.17
N ASN A 33 -6.05 -13.78 17.47
CA ASN A 33 -7.42 -13.85 18.00
C ASN A 33 -8.31 -12.69 17.58
N SER A 34 -7.72 -11.52 17.29
CA SER A 34 -8.41 -10.27 16.94
C SER A 34 -8.26 -9.88 15.47
N ALA A 35 -8.04 -10.84 14.56
CA ALA A 35 -7.76 -10.53 13.15
C ALA A 35 -8.82 -9.64 12.49
N SER A 36 -10.10 -9.76 12.90
CA SER A 36 -11.18 -8.94 12.38
C SER A 36 -11.07 -7.46 12.77
N SER A 37 -10.88 -7.17 14.05
CA SER A 37 -10.69 -5.80 14.54
C SER A 37 -9.33 -5.24 14.11
N ASP A 38 -8.29 -6.06 14.09
CA ASP A 38 -6.99 -5.64 13.57
C ASP A 38 -7.07 -5.18 12.10
N TRP A 39 -7.84 -5.89 11.27
CA TRP A 39 -8.06 -5.46 9.89
C TRP A 39 -8.81 -4.12 9.81
N THR A 40 -9.88 -3.96 10.61
CA THR A 40 -10.74 -2.77 10.55
C THR A 40 -10.09 -1.57 11.24
N ASP A 41 -9.63 -1.76 12.47
CA ASP A 41 -9.32 -0.68 13.40
C ASP A 41 -7.86 -0.23 13.29
N ARG A 42 -6.99 -1.08 12.73
CA ARG A 42 -5.59 -0.74 12.46
C ARG A 42 -5.30 -0.64 10.96
N LEU A 43 -5.43 -1.73 10.21
CA LEU A 43 -4.96 -1.74 8.82
C LEU A 43 -5.75 -0.79 7.91
N VAL A 44 -7.08 -0.80 7.98
CA VAL A 44 -7.91 0.12 7.17
C VAL A 44 -7.80 1.55 7.66
N HIS A 45 -7.69 1.76 8.97
CA HIS A 45 -7.43 3.07 9.57
C HIS A 45 -6.11 3.64 9.04
N ASP A 46 -5.01 2.91 9.19
CA ASP A 46 -3.68 3.29 8.70
C ASP A 46 -3.68 3.58 7.20
N TYR A 47 -4.37 2.74 6.42
CA TYR A 47 -4.52 2.93 4.99
C TYR A 47 -5.25 4.23 4.64
N GLY A 48 -6.28 4.57 5.41
CA GLY A 48 -6.98 5.85 5.27
C GLY A 48 -6.09 7.05 5.55
N LEU A 49 -5.29 6.99 6.61
CA LEU A 49 -4.31 8.03 6.94
C LEU A 49 -3.27 8.20 5.83
N ASP A 50 -2.76 7.10 5.26
CA ASP A 50 -1.78 7.14 4.16
C ASP A 50 -2.38 7.70 2.87
N ILE A 51 -3.65 7.39 2.58
CA ILE A 51 -4.37 7.97 1.45
C ILE A 51 -4.48 9.49 1.60
N ALA A 52 -4.85 9.97 2.79
CA ALA A 52 -4.91 11.40 3.08
C ALA A 52 -3.54 12.08 2.94
N ALA A 53 -2.47 11.43 3.42
CA ALA A 53 -1.11 11.92 3.24
C ALA A 53 -0.69 11.95 1.77
N ALA A 54 -1.04 10.92 1.00
CA ALA A 54 -0.78 10.87 -0.44
C ALA A 54 -1.56 11.95 -1.20
N HIS A 55 -2.82 12.19 -0.83
CA HIS A 55 -3.60 13.30 -1.36
C HIS A 55 -2.97 14.66 -1.06
N ALA A 56 -2.53 14.86 0.18
CA ALA A 56 -1.83 16.09 0.59
C ALA A 56 -0.52 16.30 -0.19
N LEU A 57 0.19 15.22 -0.53
CA LEU A 57 1.39 15.28 -1.39
C LEU A 57 1.06 15.78 -2.80
N LEU A 58 -0.09 15.41 -3.37
CA LEU A 58 -0.56 15.93 -4.66
C LEU A 58 -1.02 17.41 -4.56
N GLY A 59 -1.35 17.89 -3.36
CA GLY A 59 -1.70 19.27 -3.13
C GLY A 59 -2.94 19.74 -3.90
N ARG A 60 -2.95 21.02 -4.29
CA ARG A 60 -4.10 21.64 -4.97
C ARG A 60 -4.39 21.07 -6.37
N ASN A 61 -3.42 20.36 -6.94
CA ASN A 61 -3.51 19.80 -8.29
C ASN A 61 -3.89 18.32 -8.31
N ALA A 62 -4.29 17.75 -7.16
CA ALA A 62 -4.66 16.34 -7.04
C ALA A 62 -5.65 15.89 -8.12
N ALA A 63 -6.67 16.69 -8.44
CA ALA A 63 -7.67 16.37 -9.46
C ALA A 63 -7.10 16.25 -10.88
N HIS A 64 -5.94 16.83 -11.15
CA HIS A 64 -5.26 16.83 -12.46
C HIS A 64 -4.08 15.85 -12.51
N ALA A 65 -3.71 15.29 -11.37
CA ALA A 65 -2.64 14.30 -11.30
C ALA A 65 -3.05 13.01 -12.01
N GLN A 66 -2.15 12.46 -12.81
CA GLN A 66 -2.42 11.29 -13.65
C GLN A 66 -1.54 10.12 -13.25
N LEU A 67 -2.14 9.00 -12.89
CA LEU A 67 -1.40 7.74 -12.71
C LEU A 67 -0.79 7.32 -14.06
N ILE A 68 0.52 7.14 -14.09
CA ILE A 68 1.22 6.60 -15.27
C ILE A 68 1.29 5.08 -15.16
N ARG A 69 1.80 4.57 -14.03
CA ARG A 69 1.92 3.13 -13.78
C ARG A 69 2.19 2.84 -12.31
N VAL A 70 2.07 1.58 -11.96
CA VAL A 70 2.62 1.03 -10.72
C VAL A 70 3.72 0.04 -11.09
N ASN A 71 4.94 0.30 -10.65
CA ASN A 71 6.06 -0.60 -10.80
C ASN A 71 6.00 -1.63 -9.67
N VAL A 72 5.97 -2.90 -10.04
CA VAL A 72 6.00 -4.04 -9.10
C VAL A 72 7.21 -4.89 -9.46
N PRO A 73 8.39 -4.59 -8.90
CA PRO A 73 9.64 -5.24 -9.31
C PRO A 73 9.71 -6.67 -8.76
N SER A 74 9.55 -7.65 -9.63
CA SER A 74 9.50 -9.08 -9.27
C SER A 74 10.74 -9.57 -8.51
N SER A 75 11.89 -8.90 -8.67
CA SER A 75 13.13 -9.20 -7.96
C SER A 75 13.03 -9.03 -6.44
N TYR A 76 12.07 -8.27 -5.94
CA TYR A 76 11.81 -8.10 -4.50
C TYR A 76 10.71 -9.02 -3.97
N GLY A 77 10.01 -9.72 -4.85
CA GLY A 77 8.98 -10.68 -4.46
C GLY A 77 9.60 -11.88 -3.74
N HIS A 78 9.14 -12.18 -2.54
CA HIS A 78 9.64 -13.31 -1.76
C HIS A 78 8.52 -14.01 -1.01
N TRP A 79 8.78 -15.27 -0.67
CA TRP A 79 7.83 -16.13 0.01
C TRP A 79 7.94 -15.94 1.52
N ILE A 80 6.83 -15.59 2.17
CA ILE A 80 6.69 -15.58 3.62
C ILE A 80 6.15 -16.93 4.06
N GLN A 81 6.91 -17.63 4.90
CA GLN A 81 6.55 -18.97 5.39
C GLN A 81 5.36 -18.92 6.36
N PRO A 82 4.55 -19.99 6.44
CA PRO A 82 3.62 -20.18 7.55
C PRO A 82 4.33 -20.05 8.90
N GLY A 83 3.67 -19.42 9.87
CA GLY A 83 4.22 -19.14 11.21
C GLY A 83 5.01 -17.84 11.32
N VAL A 84 5.53 -17.30 10.20
CA VAL A 84 6.18 -15.98 10.20
C VAL A 84 5.09 -14.91 10.28
N CYS A 85 5.35 -13.82 11.05
CA CYS A 85 4.42 -12.68 11.19
C CYS A 85 3.00 -13.07 11.63
N TYR A 86 2.87 -14.10 12.44
CA TYR A 86 1.58 -14.64 12.88
C TYR A 86 0.67 -15.06 11.71
N ASN A 87 1.24 -15.65 10.67
CA ASN A 87 0.46 -16.17 9.54
C ASN A 87 0.23 -17.68 9.68
N SER A 88 -1.00 -18.13 9.45
CA SER A 88 -1.35 -19.57 9.41
C SER A 88 -0.97 -20.21 8.08
N ILE A 89 -0.92 -19.44 7.00
CA ILE A 89 -0.55 -19.90 5.67
C ILE A 89 0.50 -18.97 5.06
N GLY A 90 1.33 -19.50 4.16
CA GLY A 90 2.33 -18.70 3.45
C GLY A 90 1.72 -17.86 2.33
N TYR A 91 2.43 -16.83 1.93
CA TYR A 91 2.06 -15.94 0.83
C TYR A 91 3.30 -15.30 0.21
N TYR A 92 3.16 -14.76 -1.00
CA TYR A 92 4.18 -13.89 -1.57
C TYR A 92 3.96 -12.46 -1.11
N GLU A 93 5.03 -11.84 -0.64
CA GLU A 93 5.12 -10.41 -0.33
C GLU A 93 5.94 -9.69 -1.40
N MET A 94 5.54 -8.45 -1.70
CA MET A 94 6.24 -7.53 -2.57
C MET A 94 6.43 -6.21 -1.81
N PRO A 95 7.59 -5.99 -1.20
CA PRO A 95 7.95 -4.68 -0.66
C PRO A 95 8.33 -3.75 -1.82
N ASN A 96 8.21 -2.45 -1.57
CA ASN A 96 8.76 -1.40 -2.45
C ASN A 96 8.23 -1.38 -3.90
N ALA A 97 6.98 -1.74 -4.12
CA ALA A 97 6.31 -1.32 -5.33
C ALA A 97 6.22 0.23 -5.37
N ARG A 98 6.14 0.82 -6.57
CA ARG A 98 6.10 2.29 -6.69
C ARG A 98 4.95 2.75 -7.58
N ILE A 99 4.24 3.76 -7.10
CA ILE A 99 3.30 4.55 -7.89
C ILE A 99 4.10 5.63 -8.62
N VAL A 100 3.98 5.67 -9.94
CA VAL A 100 4.55 6.72 -10.80
C VAL A 100 3.41 7.50 -11.40
N TYR A 101 3.43 8.82 -11.22
CA TYR A 101 2.36 9.71 -11.65
C TYR A 101 2.92 10.97 -12.30
N ARG A 102 2.07 11.70 -13.01
CA ARG A 102 2.37 13.02 -13.57
C ARG A 102 1.54 14.07 -12.87
N GLU A 103 2.19 15.15 -12.49
CA GLU A 103 1.57 16.32 -11.89
C GLU A 103 2.27 17.58 -12.42
N ASP A 104 1.51 18.55 -12.90
CA ASP A 104 2.04 19.80 -13.49
C ASP A 104 3.13 19.56 -14.55
N GLY A 105 2.94 18.55 -15.40
CA GLY A 105 3.89 18.15 -16.43
C GLY A 105 5.13 17.38 -15.93
N GLN A 106 5.33 17.29 -14.61
CA GLN A 106 6.47 16.60 -14.01
C GLN A 106 6.13 15.17 -13.64
N ILE A 107 7.08 14.28 -13.82
CA ILE A 107 7.01 12.90 -13.31
C ILE A 107 7.43 12.91 -11.84
N ARG A 108 6.62 12.26 -11.02
CA ARG A 108 6.86 12.04 -9.60
C ARG A 108 6.52 10.61 -9.23
N SER A 109 6.97 10.17 -8.08
CA SER A 109 6.66 8.84 -7.58
C SER A 109 6.69 8.77 -6.06
N PHE A 110 6.04 7.75 -5.51
CA PHE A 110 6.20 7.32 -4.12
C PHE A 110 6.01 5.81 -4.02
N GLY A 111 6.49 5.22 -2.94
CA GLY A 111 6.46 3.79 -2.70
C GLY A 111 5.09 3.28 -2.26
N ILE A 112 4.92 1.98 -2.37
CA ILE A 112 3.93 1.16 -1.65
C ILE A 112 4.75 0.26 -0.75
N ALA A 113 4.67 0.44 0.57
CA ALA A 113 5.56 -0.21 1.52
C ALA A 113 5.46 -1.74 1.49
N SER A 114 4.25 -2.29 1.33
CA SER A 114 4.08 -3.73 1.18
C SER A 114 2.80 -4.10 0.43
N MET A 115 2.91 -5.09 -0.45
CA MET A 115 1.81 -5.75 -1.13
C MET A 115 1.84 -7.24 -0.86
N ILE A 116 0.67 -7.86 -0.81
CA ILE A 116 0.49 -9.31 -0.63
C ILE A 116 -0.21 -9.90 -1.84
N SER A 117 0.28 -11.04 -2.31
CA SER A 117 -0.39 -11.85 -3.32
C SER A 117 -1.46 -12.75 -2.69
N TRP A 118 -2.67 -12.70 -3.20
CA TRP A 118 -3.75 -13.59 -2.84
C TRP A 118 -4.46 -14.11 -4.09
N ARG A 119 -4.43 -15.43 -4.29
CA ARG A 119 -5.06 -16.09 -5.46
C ARG A 119 -4.64 -15.47 -6.80
N GLY A 120 -3.35 -15.16 -6.93
CA GLY A 120 -2.78 -14.60 -8.16
C GLY A 120 -3.00 -13.09 -8.36
N VAL A 121 -3.56 -12.39 -7.36
CA VAL A 121 -3.76 -10.93 -7.41
C VAL A 121 -2.93 -10.26 -6.32
N TRP A 122 -2.30 -9.15 -6.65
CA TRP A 122 -1.55 -8.31 -5.71
C TRP A 122 -2.44 -7.24 -5.09
N TYR A 123 -2.42 -7.17 -3.76
CA TYR A 123 -3.16 -6.19 -2.96
C TYR A 123 -2.22 -5.41 -2.08
N VAL A 124 -2.52 -4.15 -1.84
CA VAL A 124 -1.82 -3.32 -0.85
C VAL A 124 -2.20 -3.81 0.56
N ILE A 125 -1.21 -4.00 1.43
CA ILE A 125 -1.41 -4.23 2.86
C ILE A 125 -0.89 -3.07 3.70
N HIS A 126 0.21 -2.44 3.27
CA HIS A 126 0.75 -1.19 3.83
C HIS A 126 1.08 -0.23 2.69
N LEU A 127 0.46 0.95 2.67
CA LEU A 127 0.72 1.96 1.66
C LEU A 127 1.97 2.77 2.01
N GLY A 128 2.01 3.39 3.17
CA GLY A 128 3.07 4.33 3.54
C GLY A 128 4.03 3.85 4.62
N ALA A 129 3.64 2.95 5.52
CA ALA A 129 4.53 2.41 6.55
C ALA A 129 4.01 1.09 7.11
N ILE A 130 4.93 0.18 7.45
CA ILE A 130 4.59 -1.07 8.16
C ILE A 130 4.48 -0.81 9.66
N LEU A 131 5.44 -0.09 10.23
CA LEU A 131 5.46 0.33 11.62
C LEU A 131 5.27 1.83 11.73
N ARG A 132 4.49 2.26 12.72
CA ARG A 132 4.19 3.66 12.99
C ARG A 132 4.56 4.04 14.41
N SER A 133 5.18 5.19 14.58
CA SER A 133 5.46 5.79 15.89
C SER A 133 4.35 6.73 16.35
N SER A 134 3.41 7.07 15.48
CA SER A 134 2.30 8.00 15.75
C SER A 134 1.11 7.67 14.86
N ASP A 135 -0.08 8.08 15.27
CA ASP A 135 -1.32 7.98 14.50
C ASP A 135 -1.37 9.07 13.42
N SER A 136 -0.53 8.92 12.40
CA SER A 136 -0.43 9.86 11.28
C SER A 136 -0.12 9.15 9.98
N GLY A 137 -0.67 9.66 8.87
CA GLY A 137 -0.40 9.15 7.53
C GLY A 137 1.06 9.34 7.13
N ARG A 138 1.56 8.39 6.36
CA ARG A 138 2.93 8.40 5.85
C ARG A 138 2.95 8.20 4.35
N ILE A 139 3.98 8.76 3.72
CA ILE A 139 4.31 8.50 2.32
C ILE A 139 5.64 7.76 2.31
N ASP A 140 5.66 6.62 1.66
CA ASP A 140 6.86 5.84 1.49
C ASP A 140 7.72 6.44 0.36
N ASP A 141 8.93 6.88 0.72
CA ASP A 141 9.98 7.33 -0.19
C ASP A 141 9.51 8.20 -1.38
N PRO A 142 8.92 9.39 -1.14
CA PRO A 142 8.48 10.28 -2.21
C PRO A 142 9.69 10.85 -2.98
N ALA A 143 9.61 10.86 -4.32
CA ALA A 143 10.72 11.27 -5.17
C ALA A 143 10.27 12.04 -6.42
N LEU A 144 11.14 12.90 -6.93
CA LEU A 144 11.05 13.42 -8.29
C LEU A 144 11.43 12.33 -9.29
N GLY A 145 10.80 12.35 -10.46
CA GLY A 145 11.01 11.33 -11.47
C GLY A 145 10.40 9.98 -11.08
N GLN A 146 10.98 8.91 -11.59
CA GLN A 146 10.47 7.56 -11.35
C GLN A 146 10.86 7.00 -9.98
N GLY A 147 11.84 7.61 -9.33
CA GLY A 147 12.41 7.10 -8.09
C GLY A 147 13.05 5.71 -8.25
N THR A 148 13.61 5.24 -7.18
CA THR A 148 14.12 3.86 -7.07
C THR A 148 13.45 3.19 -5.88
N SER A 149 13.10 1.91 -6.03
CA SER A 149 12.66 1.12 -4.89
C SER A 149 13.87 0.57 -4.16
N ALA A 150 13.96 0.78 -2.85
CA ALA A 150 14.94 0.14 -2.00
C ALA A 150 14.26 -1.00 -1.24
N TYR A 151 14.99 -2.10 -0.98
CA TYR A 151 14.48 -3.16 -0.14
C TYR A 151 14.25 -2.62 1.27
N SER A 152 13.02 -2.59 1.72
CA SER A 152 12.68 -2.41 3.14
C SER A 152 12.35 -3.78 3.71
N GLY A 153 12.78 -4.02 4.93
CA GLY A 153 12.54 -5.29 5.59
C GLY A 153 11.07 -5.72 5.54
N THR A 154 10.88 -7.02 5.57
CA THR A 154 9.56 -7.64 5.67
C THR A 154 9.11 -7.73 7.11
N CYS A 155 7.86 -8.00 7.30
CA CYS A 155 7.39 -8.30 8.63
C CYS A 155 8.25 -9.39 9.30
#